data_8df876b6bed8ab4eeaadcdcd2c79c77c
#
_entry.id   8df876b6bed8ab4eeaadcdcd2c79c77c
#
_cell.length_a   1.000
_cell.length_b   1.000
_cell.length_c   1.000
_cell.angle_alpha   90.00
_cell.angle_beta   90.00
_cell.angle_gamma   90.00
#
_symmetry.space_group_name_H-M   'P 1'
#
loop_
_entity.id
_entity.type
_entity.pdbx_description
1 polymer ?
#
loop_
_entity_poly.entity_id
_entity_poly.type
_entity_poly.pdbx_seq_one_letter_code
_entity_poly.pdbx_strand_id
1 'polypeptide(L)'
;CVQDAVDEADLSLKQVAGIGIGAPGAVDFAEGKVIFAPNMEGSKDVPLKKNLEKHLGMPVFVENDCNIAVLGVHVAELKAKPRNLIGIFVGTGIGGGLIVNGDLYGGFNHTAGEIGHMVLDVNGPKCGCGNKGCFEALASRTAIFQQIKAGVKDGQKTLLTDMLGDDLSDLRSGDLRKAIRRGDKFVD
;
A
#
# COMPACT_ATOMS: atom_id res chain seq x y z
N CYS A 1 13.04 8.37 15.14
CA CYS A 1 11.81 7.58 14.93
C CYS A 1 11.55 6.57 16.05
N VAL A 2 12.26 5.41 16.23
CA VAL A 2 11.95 4.51 17.37
C VAL A 2 12.23 5.19 18.71
N GLN A 3 13.42 5.78 18.87
CA GLN A 3 13.79 6.50 20.10
C GLN A 3 12.82 7.66 20.36
N ASP A 4 12.51 8.46 19.35
CA ASP A 4 11.60 9.60 19.50
C ASP A 4 10.21 9.17 20.00
N ALA A 5 9.68 8.04 19.46
CA ALA A 5 8.39 7.49 19.91
C ALA A 5 8.45 6.97 21.36
N VAL A 6 9.57 6.40 21.76
CA VAL A 6 9.77 5.95 23.14
C VAL A 6 9.88 7.13 24.11
N ASP A 7 10.61 8.18 23.70
CA ASP A 7 10.77 9.41 24.48
C ASP A 7 9.43 10.18 24.58
N GLU A 8 8.65 10.25 23.49
CA GLU A 8 7.32 10.86 23.48
C GLU A 8 6.31 10.12 24.38
N ALA A 9 6.49 8.80 24.54
CA ALA A 9 5.69 8.00 25.45
C ALA A 9 6.15 8.05 26.91
N ASP A 10 7.20 8.81 27.23
CA ASP A 10 7.85 8.88 28.56
C ASP A 10 8.30 7.49 29.07
N LEU A 11 8.84 6.69 28.13
CA LEU A 11 9.34 5.35 28.39
C LEU A 11 10.86 5.25 28.16
N SER A 12 11.45 4.16 28.62
CA SER A 12 12.79 3.74 28.23
C SER A 12 12.71 2.55 27.26
N LEU A 13 13.72 2.35 26.43
CA LEU A 13 13.80 1.19 25.52
C LEU A 13 13.67 -0.15 26.25
N LYS A 14 14.07 -0.23 27.52
CA LYS A 14 13.96 -1.44 28.36
C LYS A 14 12.50 -1.81 28.70
N GLN A 15 11.57 -0.87 28.60
CA GLN A 15 10.14 -1.08 28.85
C GLN A 15 9.39 -1.47 27.59
N VAL A 16 10.04 -1.42 26.42
CA VAL A 16 9.47 -1.81 25.13
C VAL A 16 9.66 -3.32 24.94
N ALA A 17 8.57 -4.05 24.75
CA ALA A 17 8.60 -5.50 24.60
C ALA A 17 9.11 -5.95 23.22
N GLY A 18 8.96 -5.12 22.19
CA GLY A 18 9.38 -5.41 20.83
C GLY A 18 8.83 -4.39 19.84
N ILE A 19 9.21 -4.54 18.57
CA ILE A 19 8.85 -3.63 17.47
C ILE A 19 8.20 -4.41 16.36
N GLY A 20 7.02 -3.96 15.92
CA GLY A 20 6.36 -4.41 14.69
C GLY A 20 6.59 -3.39 13.57
N ILE A 21 6.98 -3.87 12.38
CA ILE A 21 7.29 -3.02 11.23
C ILE A 21 6.53 -3.51 10.01
N GLY A 22 5.76 -2.61 9.38
CA GLY A 22 5.24 -2.77 8.03
C GLY A 22 6.25 -2.30 7.00
N ALA A 23 6.69 -3.17 6.11
CA ALA A 23 7.58 -2.82 5.02
C ALA A 23 6.89 -3.02 3.66
N PRO A 24 7.13 -2.14 2.66
CA PRO A 24 6.56 -2.32 1.33
C PRO A 24 7.21 -3.49 0.59
N GLY A 25 6.49 -4.08 -0.35
CA GLY A 25 6.96 -5.14 -1.23
C GLY A 25 6.93 -6.54 -0.60
N ALA A 26 7.68 -7.47 -1.20
CA ALA A 26 7.74 -8.85 -0.73
C ALA A 26 8.61 -8.97 0.52
N VAL A 27 8.06 -9.53 1.58
CA VAL A 27 8.72 -9.71 2.88
C VAL A 27 8.69 -11.17 3.29
N ASP A 28 9.87 -11.72 3.56
CA ASP A 28 10.00 -12.98 4.30
C ASP A 28 9.82 -12.68 5.79
N PHE A 29 8.63 -12.93 6.31
CA PHE A 29 8.30 -12.62 7.72
C PHE A 29 9.04 -13.54 8.72
N ALA A 30 9.39 -14.76 8.33
CA ALA A 30 10.10 -15.68 9.19
C ALA A 30 11.54 -15.18 9.46
N GLU A 31 12.23 -14.79 8.39
CA GLU A 31 13.57 -14.21 8.47
C GLU A 31 13.55 -12.70 8.79
N GLY A 32 12.40 -12.04 8.67
CA GLY A 32 12.27 -10.58 8.83
C GLY A 32 13.09 -9.82 7.79
N LYS A 33 13.06 -10.31 6.55
CA LYS A 33 13.85 -9.81 5.42
C LYS A 33 12.95 -9.20 4.36
N VAL A 34 13.26 -7.99 3.91
CA VAL A 34 12.65 -7.43 2.70
C VAL A 34 13.35 -8.08 1.50
N ILE A 35 12.62 -8.91 0.76
CA ILE A 35 13.12 -9.60 -0.43
C ILE A 35 13.30 -8.60 -1.56
N PHE A 36 12.27 -7.80 -1.80
CA PHE A 36 12.28 -6.77 -2.85
C PHE A 36 11.15 -5.75 -2.61
N ALA A 37 11.46 -4.46 -2.73
CA ALA A 37 10.47 -3.38 -2.73
C ALA A 37 10.67 -2.49 -3.97
N PRO A 38 9.74 -2.52 -4.95
CA PRO A 38 9.91 -1.85 -6.25
C PRO A 38 10.16 -0.34 -6.15
N ASN A 39 9.60 0.29 -5.13
CA ASN A 39 9.61 1.74 -4.94
C ASN A 39 10.76 2.25 -4.03
N MET A 40 11.68 1.36 -3.64
CA MET A 40 12.80 1.70 -2.75
C MET A 40 14.13 1.19 -3.35
N GLU A 41 14.96 2.10 -3.82
CA GLU A 41 16.31 1.76 -4.28
C GLU A 41 17.13 1.07 -3.17
N GLY A 42 17.87 0.01 -3.54
CA GLY A 42 18.68 -0.74 -2.58
C GLY A 42 17.92 -1.69 -1.66
N SER A 43 16.62 -1.88 -1.86
CA SER A 43 15.75 -2.71 -0.99
C SER A 43 15.73 -4.19 -1.36
N LYS A 44 16.75 -4.70 -2.05
CA LYS A 44 16.84 -6.12 -2.35
C LYS A 44 17.59 -6.88 -1.26
N ASP A 45 16.96 -7.97 -0.75
CA ASP A 45 17.53 -8.88 0.24
C ASP A 45 18.01 -8.18 1.53
N VAL A 46 17.26 -7.18 2.01
CA VAL A 46 17.61 -6.42 3.22
C VAL A 46 17.21 -7.18 4.47
N PRO A 47 18.16 -7.61 5.34
CA PRO A 47 17.87 -8.31 6.59
C PRO A 47 17.43 -7.32 7.68
N LEU A 48 16.23 -6.74 7.51
CA LEU A 48 15.74 -5.61 8.31
C LEU A 48 15.62 -5.95 9.80
N LYS A 49 15.03 -7.11 10.13
CA LYS A 49 14.94 -7.62 11.49
C LYS A 49 16.30 -7.69 12.17
N LYS A 50 17.25 -8.41 11.58
CA LYS A 50 18.59 -8.61 12.12
C LYS A 50 19.34 -7.29 12.34
N ASN A 51 19.21 -6.36 11.41
CA ASN A 51 19.85 -5.07 11.51
C ASN A 51 19.29 -4.24 12.67
N LEU A 52 17.98 -4.23 12.83
CA LEU A 52 17.32 -3.47 13.90
C LEU A 52 17.50 -4.12 15.26
N GLU A 53 17.38 -5.44 15.38
CA GLU A 53 17.63 -6.17 16.62
C GLU A 53 19.05 -5.91 17.14
N LYS A 54 20.04 -5.89 16.23
CA LYS A 54 21.43 -5.57 16.58
C LYS A 54 21.60 -4.16 17.16
N HIS A 55 20.84 -3.19 16.64
CA HIS A 55 20.95 -1.78 17.07
C HIS A 55 20.12 -1.47 18.31
N LEU A 56 18.96 -2.10 18.45
CA LEU A 56 17.97 -1.74 19.48
C LEU A 56 17.95 -2.72 20.65
N GLY A 57 18.54 -3.91 20.50
CA GLY A 57 18.64 -4.92 21.56
C GLY A 57 17.30 -5.52 21.99
N MET A 58 16.28 -5.49 21.11
CA MET A 58 14.94 -5.99 21.40
C MET A 58 14.36 -6.75 20.19
N PRO A 59 13.34 -7.61 20.39
CA PRO A 59 12.71 -8.36 19.29
C PRO A 59 12.10 -7.45 18.24
N VAL A 60 12.30 -7.79 16.95
CA VAL A 60 11.72 -7.08 15.80
C VAL A 60 10.93 -8.06 14.92
N PHE A 61 9.72 -7.67 14.55
CA PHE A 61 8.83 -8.39 13.66
C PHE A 61 8.60 -7.56 12.42
N VAL A 62 8.83 -8.16 11.25
CA VAL A 62 8.70 -7.47 9.96
C VAL A 62 7.69 -8.21 9.10
N GLU A 63 6.73 -7.49 8.56
CA GLU A 63 5.74 -8.04 7.63
C GLU A 63 5.45 -6.99 6.54
N ASN A 64 4.79 -7.39 5.46
CA ASN A 64 4.30 -6.45 4.44
C ASN A 64 3.27 -5.48 5.05
N ASP A 65 3.28 -4.23 4.61
CA ASP A 65 2.44 -3.15 5.15
C ASP A 65 0.94 -3.41 4.96
N CYS A 66 0.51 -3.92 3.79
CA CYS A 66 -0.87 -4.30 3.54
C CYS A 66 -1.30 -5.52 4.37
N ASN A 67 -0.42 -6.50 4.54
CA ASN A 67 -0.65 -7.66 5.39
C ASN A 67 -0.89 -7.25 6.84
N ILE A 68 -0.06 -6.35 7.38
CA ILE A 68 -0.27 -5.82 8.75
C ILE A 68 -1.59 -5.07 8.85
N ALA A 69 -1.95 -4.28 7.86
CA ALA A 69 -3.21 -3.54 7.87
C ALA A 69 -4.41 -4.49 7.88
N VAL A 70 -4.41 -5.56 7.06
CA VAL A 70 -5.47 -6.58 7.08
C VAL A 70 -5.51 -7.31 8.42
N LEU A 71 -4.36 -7.70 8.96
CA LEU A 71 -4.27 -8.36 10.25
C LEU A 71 -4.80 -7.45 11.38
N GLY A 72 -4.45 -6.16 11.34
CA GLY A 72 -4.94 -5.18 12.30
C GLY A 72 -6.45 -5.04 12.28
N VAL A 73 -7.07 -4.92 11.10
CA VAL A 73 -8.54 -4.91 10.95
C VAL A 73 -9.15 -6.22 11.44
N HIS A 74 -8.59 -7.35 11.04
CA HIS A 74 -9.08 -8.68 11.43
C HIS A 74 -9.10 -8.84 12.96
N VAL A 75 -8.00 -8.51 13.64
CA VAL A 75 -7.87 -8.72 15.08
C VAL A 75 -8.55 -7.60 15.87
N ALA A 76 -8.24 -6.34 15.57
CA ALA A 76 -8.67 -5.23 16.42
C ALA A 76 -10.12 -4.81 16.16
N GLU A 77 -10.57 -4.76 14.92
CA GLU A 77 -11.93 -4.31 14.58
C GLU A 77 -12.92 -5.47 14.51
N LEU A 78 -12.57 -6.53 13.79
CA LEU A 78 -13.45 -7.68 13.55
C LEU A 78 -13.35 -8.76 14.65
N LYS A 79 -12.46 -8.55 15.65
CA LYS A 79 -12.28 -9.48 16.80
C LYS A 79 -11.97 -10.92 16.37
N ALA A 80 -11.24 -11.08 15.28
CA ALA A 80 -10.88 -12.36 14.65
C ALA A 80 -12.08 -13.27 14.29
N LYS A 81 -13.30 -12.71 14.16
CA LYS A 81 -14.50 -13.49 13.84
C LYS A 81 -14.51 -14.08 12.43
N PRO A 82 -14.21 -13.33 11.36
CA PRO A 82 -14.14 -13.90 10.00
C PRO A 82 -12.93 -14.83 9.88
N ARG A 83 -13.16 -16.07 9.51
CA ARG A 83 -12.07 -17.02 9.24
C ARG A 83 -11.38 -16.75 7.89
N ASN A 84 -12.09 -16.11 6.96
CA ASN A 84 -11.55 -15.75 5.66
C ASN A 84 -11.86 -14.27 5.40
N LEU A 85 -10.84 -13.50 5.06
CA LEU A 85 -10.95 -12.06 4.81
C LEU A 85 -9.98 -11.67 3.71
N ILE A 86 -10.44 -10.83 2.80
CA ILE A 86 -9.59 -10.16 1.80
C ILE A 86 -9.63 -8.67 2.12
N GLY A 87 -8.49 -8.08 2.36
CA GLY A 87 -8.32 -6.64 2.43
C GLY A 87 -7.77 -6.09 1.13
N ILE A 88 -8.34 -5.01 0.61
CA ILE A 88 -7.89 -4.31 -0.59
C ILE A 88 -7.64 -2.85 -0.22
N PHE A 89 -6.43 -2.36 -0.45
CA PHE A 89 -6.02 -1.00 -0.13
C PHE A 89 -5.75 -0.23 -1.41
N VAL A 90 -6.64 0.72 -1.71
CA VAL A 90 -6.51 1.59 -2.89
C VAL A 90 -5.89 2.91 -2.45
N GLY A 91 -4.63 3.09 -2.79
CA GLY A 91 -3.85 4.29 -2.49
C GLY A 91 -3.06 4.78 -3.70
N THR A 92 -1.83 5.17 -3.52
CA THR A 92 -0.88 5.47 -4.61
C THR A 92 -0.77 4.28 -5.56
N GLY A 93 -0.69 3.06 -5.02
CA GLY A 93 -0.85 1.79 -5.70
C GLY A 93 -2.12 1.06 -5.25
N ILE A 94 -2.21 -0.23 -5.55
CA ILE A 94 -3.21 -1.15 -5.02
C ILE A 94 -2.49 -2.33 -4.36
N GLY A 95 -2.65 -2.47 -3.07
CA GLY A 95 -2.17 -3.61 -2.31
C GLY A 95 -3.30 -4.44 -1.74
N GLY A 96 -2.96 -5.59 -1.19
CA GLY A 96 -3.92 -6.44 -0.52
C GLY A 96 -3.28 -7.37 0.51
N GLY A 97 -4.14 -8.03 1.27
CA GLY A 97 -3.74 -9.07 2.21
C GLY A 97 -4.88 -10.06 2.43
N LEU A 98 -4.52 -11.25 2.81
CA LEU A 98 -5.43 -12.38 2.92
C LEU A 98 -5.38 -12.98 4.32
N ILE A 99 -6.55 -13.17 4.93
CA ILE A 99 -6.70 -14.09 6.07
C ILE A 99 -7.39 -15.35 5.55
N VAL A 100 -6.79 -16.51 5.79
CA VAL A 100 -7.31 -17.81 5.39
C VAL A 100 -7.36 -18.74 6.60
N ASN A 101 -8.50 -19.29 6.91
CA ASN A 101 -8.74 -20.14 8.10
C ASN A 101 -8.43 -19.45 9.45
N GLY A 102 -8.40 -18.12 9.49
CA GLY A 102 -8.12 -17.32 10.69
C GLY A 102 -6.69 -16.79 10.78
N ASP A 103 -5.80 -17.22 9.89
CA ASP A 103 -4.39 -16.83 9.88
C ASP A 103 -4.05 -15.98 8.66
N LEU A 104 -3.06 -15.10 8.79
CA LEU A 104 -2.50 -14.34 7.69
C LEU A 104 -1.83 -15.29 6.70
N TYR A 105 -2.21 -15.17 5.42
CA TYR A 105 -1.73 -16.06 4.37
C TYR A 105 -0.73 -15.36 3.46
N GLY A 106 0.56 -15.67 3.62
CA GLY A 106 1.65 -15.11 2.83
C GLY A 106 1.92 -15.85 1.50
N GLY A 107 1.37 -17.06 1.32
CA GLY A 107 1.69 -17.92 0.18
C GLY A 107 3.09 -18.54 0.26
N PHE A 108 3.44 -19.29 -0.77
CA PHE A 108 4.72 -20.03 -0.81
C PHE A 108 5.94 -19.10 -0.91
N ASN A 109 5.82 -18.02 -1.64
CA ASN A 109 6.91 -17.08 -1.94
C ASN A 109 6.67 -15.68 -1.34
N HIS A 110 5.84 -15.58 -0.30
CA HIS A 110 5.52 -14.35 0.42
C HIS A 110 4.86 -13.24 -0.44
N THR A 111 4.18 -13.61 -1.52
CA THR A 111 3.51 -12.68 -2.44
C THR A 111 1.99 -12.92 -2.54
N ALA A 112 1.41 -13.68 -1.62
CA ALA A 112 -0.05 -13.78 -1.56
C ALA A 112 -0.65 -12.42 -1.21
N GLY A 113 -1.79 -12.11 -1.83
CA GLY A 113 -2.43 -10.81 -1.63
C GLY A 113 -1.96 -9.69 -2.56
N GLU A 114 -1.01 -9.93 -3.45
CA GLU A 114 -0.55 -8.98 -4.48
C GLU A 114 -1.62 -8.75 -5.57
N ILE A 115 -2.85 -8.42 -5.14
CA ILE A 115 -4.04 -8.26 -6.02
C ILE A 115 -3.87 -7.12 -7.02
N GLY A 116 -3.15 -6.07 -6.66
CA GLY A 116 -2.85 -4.94 -7.55
C GLY A 116 -2.09 -5.36 -8.80
N HIS A 117 -1.38 -6.48 -8.76
CA HIS A 117 -0.58 -6.98 -9.89
C HIS A 117 -1.29 -8.08 -10.71
N MET A 118 -2.55 -8.39 -10.39
CA MET A 118 -3.39 -9.22 -11.27
C MET A 118 -3.61 -8.50 -12.59
N VAL A 119 -3.30 -9.17 -13.71
CA VAL A 119 -3.51 -8.63 -15.06
C VAL A 119 -4.99 -8.71 -15.40
N LEU A 120 -5.65 -7.57 -15.54
CA LEU A 120 -7.06 -7.45 -15.92
C LEU A 120 -7.23 -7.13 -17.42
N ASP A 121 -6.24 -6.49 -18.04
CA ASP A 121 -6.22 -6.17 -19.45
C ASP A 121 -4.82 -6.37 -20.03
N VAL A 122 -4.65 -7.41 -20.84
CA VAL A 122 -3.35 -7.74 -21.46
C VAL A 122 -2.82 -6.66 -22.42
N ASN A 123 -3.68 -5.77 -22.90
CA ASN A 123 -3.34 -4.62 -23.74
C ASN A 123 -3.28 -3.30 -22.95
N GLY A 124 -3.50 -3.37 -21.66
CA GLY A 124 -3.55 -2.21 -20.79
C GLY A 124 -2.22 -1.50 -20.56
N PRO A 125 -2.20 -0.45 -19.76
CA PRO A 125 -1.00 0.35 -19.48
C PRO A 125 0.09 -0.47 -18.79
N LYS A 126 1.34 -0.01 -18.94
CA LYS A 126 2.50 -0.62 -18.29
C LYS A 126 2.44 -0.40 -16.78
N CYS A 127 2.61 -1.46 -16.00
CA CYS A 127 2.73 -1.43 -14.55
C CYS A 127 4.18 -1.30 -14.10
N GLY A 128 4.40 -0.74 -12.91
CA GLY A 128 5.72 -0.65 -12.27
C GLY A 128 6.38 -2.00 -12.03
N CYS A 129 5.60 -3.09 -11.89
CA CYS A 129 6.13 -4.46 -11.75
C CYS A 129 6.69 -5.05 -13.05
N GLY A 130 6.57 -4.35 -14.18
CA GLY A 130 7.06 -4.78 -15.51
C GLY A 130 5.96 -5.40 -16.40
N ASN A 131 4.83 -5.83 -15.87
CA ASN A 131 3.69 -6.34 -16.62
C ASN A 131 2.88 -5.20 -17.26
N LYS A 132 1.88 -5.56 -18.08
CA LYS A 132 0.87 -4.65 -18.62
C LYS A 132 -0.51 -4.99 -18.05
N GLY A 133 -1.35 -3.96 -17.89
CA GLY A 133 -2.76 -4.09 -17.54
C GLY A 133 -3.03 -4.66 -16.16
N CYS A 134 -2.11 -4.51 -15.22
CA CYS A 134 -2.35 -4.82 -13.83
C CYS A 134 -3.48 -3.96 -13.27
N PHE A 135 -4.24 -4.49 -12.33
CA PHE A 135 -5.31 -3.77 -11.64
C PHE A 135 -4.82 -2.42 -11.09
N GLU A 136 -3.65 -2.38 -10.48
CA GLU A 136 -3.02 -1.15 -10.00
C GLU A 136 -2.82 -0.12 -11.11
N ALA A 137 -2.29 -0.55 -12.27
CA ALA A 137 -2.03 0.34 -13.41
C ALA A 137 -3.31 0.88 -14.05
N LEU A 138 -4.46 0.23 -13.79
CA LEU A 138 -5.78 0.64 -14.30
C LEU A 138 -6.55 1.50 -13.31
N ALA A 139 -6.48 1.21 -12.00
CA ALA A 139 -7.44 1.73 -11.02
C ALA A 139 -6.83 2.26 -9.71
N SER A 140 -5.51 2.33 -9.59
CA SER A 140 -4.91 3.04 -8.46
C SER A 140 -5.18 4.54 -8.52
N ARG A 141 -5.05 5.24 -7.39
CA ARG A 141 -5.15 6.70 -7.36
C ARG A 141 -4.22 7.37 -8.39
N THR A 142 -2.98 6.88 -8.49
CA THR A 142 -2.01 7.37 -9.47
C THR A 142 -2.50 7.15 -10.90
N ALA A 143 -3.02 5.95 -11.19
CA ALA A 143 -3.54 5.62 -12.52
C ALA A 143 -4.75 6.49 -12.88
N ILE A 144 -5.70 6.67 -11.96
CA ILE A 144 -6.87 7.54 -12.15
C ILE A 144 -6.43 8.99 -12.43
N PHE A 145 -5.48 9.52 -11.64
CA PHE A 145 -4.98 10.88 -11.87
C PHE A 145 -4.30 11.03 -13.22
N GLN A 146 -3.53 10.03 -13.66
CA GLN A 146 -2.91 10.04 -14.98
C GLN A 146 -3.95 9.99 -16.11
N GLN A 147 -4.99 9.18 -15.98
CA GLN A 147 -6.08 9.11 -16.95
C GLN A 147 -6.83 10.45 -17.05
N ILE A 148 -7.13 11.08 -15.94
CA ILE A 148 -7.78 12.40 -15.90
C ILE A 148 -6.90 13.44 -16.58
N LYS A 149 -5.61 13.52 -16.22
CA LYS A 149 -4.66 14.44 -16.84
C LYS A 149 -4.54 14.22 -18.36
N ALA A 150 -4.49 12.96 -18.79
CA ALA A 150 -4.46 12.63 -20.21
C ALA A 150 -5.74 13.09 -20.92
N GLY A 151 -6.92 12.81 -20.35
CA GLY A 151 -8.19 13.23 -20.94
C GLY A 151 -8.32 14.76 -21.03
N VAL A 152 -7.89 15.51 -20.02
CA VAL A 152 -7.86 16.98 -20.08
C VAL A 152 -6.95 17.45 -21.21
N LYS A 153 -5.75 16.87 -21.34
CA LYS A 153 -4.83 17.17 -22.45
C LYS A 153 -5.43 16.87 -23.81
N ASP A 154 -6.28 15.85 -23.90
CA ASP A 154 -7.01 15.47 -25.12
C ASP A 154 -8.30 16.28 -25.33
N GLY A 155 -8.53 17.32 -24.53
CA GLY A 155 -9.63 18.27 -24.68
C GLY A 155 -10.92 17.90 -23.96
N GLN A 156 -10.91 16.91 -23.06
CA GLN A 156 -12.06 16.60 -22.22
C GLN A 156 -12.35 17.75 -21.24
N LYS A 157 -13.61 18.14 -21.14
CA LYS A 157 -14.06 19.18 -20.24
C LYS A 157 -14.35 18.60 -18.86
N THR A 158 -13.81 19.23 -17.82
CA THR A 158 -14.02 18.83 -16.43
C THR A 158 -14.07 20.06 -15.51
N LEU A 159 -14.83 19.98 -14.45
CA LEU A 159 -14.84 21.00 -13.40
C LEU A 159 -13.50 21.08 -12.64
N LEU A 160 -12.64 20.10 -12.78
CA LEU A 160 -11.32 20.09 -12.13
C LEU A 160 -10.42 21.20 -12.69
N THR A 161 -10.50 21.49 -14.00
CA THR A 161 -9.72 22.59 -14.61
C THR A 161 -10.16 23.96 -14.10
N ASP A 162 -11.45 24.15 -13.86
CA ASP A 162 -11.97 25.39 -13.24
C ASP A 162 -11.52 25.54 -11.77
N MET A 163 -11.27 24.43 -11.08
CA MET A 163 -10.92 24.41 -9.67
C MET A 163 -9.40 24.49 -9.42
N LEU A 164 -8.59 23.94 -10.31
CA LEU A 164 -7.17 23.67 -10.05
C LEU A 164 -6.23 24.19 -11.15
N GLY A 165 -6.79 24.66 -12.30
CA GLY A 165 -6.01 24.97 -13.51
C GLY A 165 -5.79 23.76 -14.43
N ASP A 166 -5.29 24.02 -15.62
CA ASP A 166 -5.22 23.03 -16.73
C ASP A 166 -4.20 21.92 -16.50
N ASP A 167 -3.15 22.14 -15.72
CA ASP A 167 -2.09 21.15 -15.49
C ASP A 167 -2.47 20.10 -14.42
N LEU A 168 -3.48 20.42 -13.61
CA LEU A 168 -3.95 19.58 -12.49
C LEU A 168 -2.80 19.10 -11.57
N SER A 169 -1.76 19.95 -11.37
CA SER A 169 -0.57 19.59 -10.56
C SER A 169 -0.94 19.21 -9.13
N ASP A 170 -1.88 19.96 -8.54
CA ASP A 170 -2.33 19.81 -7.16
C ASP A 170 -3.54 18.87 -6.97
N LEU A 171 -3.88 18.07 -7.99
CA LEU A 171 -5.04 17.16 -7.97
C LEU A 171 -4.97 16.17 -6.78
N ARG A 172 -6.04 16.15 -6.00
CA ARG A 172 -6.21 15.25 -4.84
C ARG A 172 -7.53 14.49 -4.93
N SER A 173 -7.61 13.35 -4.26
CA SER A 173 -8.85 12.54 -4.22
C SER A 173 -10.08 13.31 -3.70
N GLY A 174 -9.86 14.32 -2.84
CA GLY A 174 -10.94 15.20 -2.37
C GLY A 174 -11.55 16.05 -3.48
N ASP A 175 -10.76 16.42 -4.48
CA ASP A 175 -11.21 17.26 -5.60
C ASP A 175 -12.03 16.43 -6.59
N LEU A 176 -11.67 15.15 -6.82
CA LEU A 176 -12.49 14.21 -7.58
C LEU A 176 -13.89 14.10 -6.94
N ARG A 177 -13.95 13.88 -5.63
CA ARG A 177 -15.22 13.80 -4.91
C ARG A 177 -16.06 15.06 -5.04
N LYS A 178 -15.43 16.25 -5.01
CA LYS A 178 -16.14 17.53 -5.21
C LYS A 178 -16.66 17.65 -6.64
N ALA A 179 -15.85 17.30 -7.63
CA ALA A 179 -16.23 17.35 -9.04
C ALA A 179 -17.43 16.43 -9.32
N ILE A 180 -17.36 15.16 -8.89
CA ILE A 180 -18.46 14.18 -9.00
C ILE A 180 -19.75 14.70 -8.36
N ARG A 181 -19.68 15.21 -7.12
CA ARG A 181 -20.84 15.78 -6.42
C ARG A 181 -21.47 16.97 -7.13
N ARG A 182 -20.71 17.68 -7.96
CA ARG A 182 -21.17 18.79 -8.82
C ARG A 182 -21.61 18.36 -10.20
N GLY A 183 -21.63 17.06 -10.47
CA GLY A 183 -22.13 16.49 -11.72
C GLY A 183 -21.10 16.44 -12.85
N ASP A 184 -19.83 16.40 -12.53
CA ASP A 184 -18.74 16.21 -13.50
C ASP A 184 -18.80 14.79 -14.07
N LYS A 185 -19.27 14.66 -15.32
CA LYS A 185 -19.46 13.36 -15.97
C LYS A 185 -18.17 12.72 -16.48
N PHE A 186 -17.10 13.50 -16.61
CA PHE A 186 -15.81 12.97 -17.05
C PHE A 186 -15.08 12.28 -15.91
N VAL A 187 -15.27 12.76 -14.67
CA VAL A 187 -14.61 12.23 -13.47
C VAL A 187 -15.43 11.10 -12.83
N ASP A 188 -16.74 11.06 -13.06
CA ASP A 188 -17.66 10.04 -12.56
C ASP A 188 -17.55 8.75 -13.39
#